data_bf5bd025fb156401703137b7d14ee376
#
_entry.id   bf5bd025fb156401703137b7d14ee376
#
_cell.length_a   1.000
_cell.length_b   1.000
_cell.length_c   1.000
_cell.angle_alpha   90.00
_cell.angle_beta   90.00
_cell.angle_gamma   90.00
#
_symmetry.space_group_name_H-M   'P 1'
#
loop_
_entity.id
_entity.type
_entity.pdbx_description
1 polymer ?
#
loop_
_entity_poly.entity_id
_entity_poly.type
_entity_poly.pdbx_seq_one_letter_code
_entity_poly.pdbx_strand_id
1 'polypeptide(L)'
;MQESIHKYFKVGTIQWMSYPNRDPMESLKAIAKDDYFDAIELKGFGEKNAEAKAILDQSHLKVCYGAQPRLLGPKLNPNDLDEAGRQQAEATLLEAIDEAEYLGAGGIAFLAGKWAPETKDQAYAQLLKTTRNLCDYAASKGMMVELEVFDFDMDKAALIGPAPYAAKFAADMRTTHNNFGLLVDLSHFPTTYETSRFVVRTLRPYITHFHFGNAVVKPGCDGYGDLHPRFGYPNSANDTPELVDYLKVLKEEGFFDAENPYVLSMEVTLRPGEDEDIVLANTKRVLNRAWALV
;
A
#
# COMPACT_ATOMS: atom_id res chain seq x y z
N MET A 1 30.05 6.38 7.80
CA MET A 1 28.98 7.34 7.44
C MET A 1 27.84 6.50 6.90
N GLN A 2 26.65 6.67 7.42
CA GLN A 2 25.49 5.92 6.92
C GLN A 2 25.11 6.44 5.52
N GLU A 3 24.82 5.52 4.61
CA GLU A 3 24.38 5.89 3.25
C GLU A 3 22.94 6.40 3.26
N SER A 4 22.55 7.16 2.24
CA SER A 4 21.18 7.68 2.10
C SER A 4 20.16 6.54 1.95
N ILE A 5 18.98 6.69 2.55
CA ILE A 5 17.85 5.77 2.33
C ILE A 5 17.46 5.69 0.85
N HIS A 6 17.58 6.79 0.13
CA HIS A 6 17.27 6.90 -1.30
C HIS A 6 18.20 6.08 -2.20
N LYS A 7 19.28 5.51 -1.65
CA LYS A 7 20.11 4.53 -2.34
C LYS A 7 19.41 3.16 -2.46
N TYR A 8 18.62 2.81 -1.44
CA TYR A 8 18.05 1.47 -1.28
C TYR A 8 16.54 1.42 -1.49
N PHE A 9 15.89 2.58 -1.39
CA PHE A 9 14.44 2.70 -1.57
C PHE A 9 14.09 3.90 -2.44
N LYS A 10 13.04 3.75 -3.24
CA LYS A 10 12.31 4.88 -3.79
C LYS A 10 11.32 5.35 -2.72
N VAL A 11 11.72 6.37 -1.96
CA VAL A 11 10.88 6.92 -0.90
C VAL A 11 9.70 7.63 -1.52
N GLY A 12 8.48 7.24 -1.14
CA GLY A 12 7.25 7.75 -1.68
C GLY A 12 6.26 8.23 -0.63
N THR A 13 5.14 8.73 -1.12
CA THR A 13 3.97 9.05 -0.29
C THR A 13 2.68 8.82 -1.06
N ILE A 14 1.60 8.53 -0.31
CA ILE A 14 0.26 8.32 -0.87
C ILE A 14 -0.44 9.67 -0.94
N GLN A 15 -0.62 10.17 -2.15
CA GLN A 15 -1.08 11.53 -2.43
C GLN A 15 -2.40 11.88 -1.73
N TRP A 16 -3.41 11.02 -1.81
CA TRP A 16 -4.73 11.29 -1.20
C TRP A 16 -4.77 11.09 0.32
N MET A 17 -3.79 10.40 0.89
CA MET A 17 -3.64 10.24 2.34
C MET A 17 -2.88 11.41 2.95
N SER A 18 -1.79 11.83 2.32
CA SER A 18 -0.96 12.93 2.80
C SER A 18 -1.65 14.29 2.67
N TYR A 19 -2.49 14.47 1.65
CA TYR A 19 -3.19 15.71 1.35
C TYR A 19 -4.70 15.50 1.17
N PRO A 20 -5.42 15.03 2.21
CA PRO A 20 -6.84 14.64 2.06
C PRO A 20 -7.78 15.82 1.81
N ASN A 21 -7.38 17.04 2.18
CA ASN A 21 -8.20 18.25 2.07
C ASN A 21 -7.77 19.18 0.93
N ARG A 22 -6.63 18.91 0.28
CA ARG A 22 -6.09 19.73 -0.82
C ARG A 22 -6.67 19.30 -2.17
N ASP A 23 -6.83 20.26 -3.10
CA ASP A 23 -7.15 19.92 -4.49
C ASP A 23 -6.15 18.86 -5.02
N PRO A 24 -6.62 17.79 -5.66
CA PRO A 24 -5.74 16.69 -6.11
C PRO A 24 -4.62 17.14 -7.04
N MET A 25 -4.84 18.16 -7.87
CA MET A 25 -3.78 18.67 -8.76
C MET A 25 -2.76 19.52 -8.02
N GLU A 26 -3.20 20.27 -6.99
CA GLU A 26 -2.28 21.05 -6.14
C GLU A 26 -1.44 20.14 -5.24
N SER A 27 -2.02 19.06 -4.70
CA SER A 27 -1.27 18.07 -3.93
C SER A 27 -0.28 17.28 -4.81
N LEU A 28 -0.67 16.92 -6.04
CA LEU A 28 0.25 16.33 -7.01
C LEU A 28 1.46 17.25 -7.28
N LYS A 29 1.20 18.54 -7.54
CA LYS A 29 2.27 19.53 -7.76
C LYS A 29 3.15 19.73 -6.53
N ALA A 30 2.55 19.70 -5.32
CA ALA A 30 3.31 19.82 -4.08
C ALA A 30 4.28 18.66 -3.92
N ILE A 31 3.84 17.42 -4.13
CA ILE A 31 4.68 16.22 -4.06
C ILE A 31 5.73 16.22 -5.17
N ALA A 32 5.36 16.59 -6.41
CA ALA A 32 6.28 16.62 -7.54
C ALA A 32 7.41 17.67 -7.41
N LYS A 33 7.22 18.69 -6.57
CA LYS A 33 8.23 19.71 -6.25
C LYS A 33 9.07 19.41 -5.02
N ASP A 34 8.68 18.40 -4.26
CA ASP A 34 9.34 18.03 -3.02
C ASP A 34 10.47 17.03 -3.32
N ASP A 35 11.70 17.49 -3.25
CA ASP A 35 12.91 16.72 -3.58
C ASP A 35 13.20 15.56 -2.61
N TYR A 36 12.37 15.42 -1.57
CA TYR A 36 12.45 14.28 -0.65
C TYR A 36 11.84 12.99 -1.26
N PHE A 37 10.99 13.09 -2.28
CA PHE A 37 10.30 11.95 -2.84
C PHE A 37 10.91 11.46 -4.15
N ASP A 38 11.09 10.14 -4.26
CA ASP A 38 11.45 9.42 -5.50
C ASP A 38 10.23 8.74 -6.13
N ALA A 39 9.14 8.59 -5.37
CA ALA A 39 7.92 7.93 -5.81
C ALA A 39 6.67 8.69 -5.34
N ILE A 40 5.58 8.48 -6.05
CA ILE A 40 4.24 8.95 -5.68
C ILE A 40 3.23 7.82 -5.90
N GLU A 41 2.31 7.66 -4.95
CA GLU A 41 1.15 6.81 -5.13
C GLU A 41 -0.11 7.63 -5.34
N LEU A 42 -0.87 7.27 -6.34
CA LEU A 42 -2.06 8.00 -6.75
C LEU A 42 -3.21 7.04 -7.09
N LYS A 43 -4.43 7.55 -7.14
CA LYS A 43 -5.65 6.79 -7.43
C LYS A 43 -6.37 7.20 -8.71
N GLY A 44 -5.74 8.02 -9.53
CA GLY A 44 -6.32 8.64 -10.71
C GLY A 44 -6.94 10.01 -10.43
N PHE A 45 -7.11 10.78 -11.50
CA PHE A 45 -7.60 12.16 -11.45
C PHE A 45 -8.84 12.38 -12.34
N GLY A 46 -9.42 11.30 -12.89
CA GLY A 46 -10.60 11.38 -13.76
C GLY A 46 -10.35 12.25 -15.00
N GLU A 47 -11.19 13.23 -15.24
CA GLU A 47 -11.05 14.14 -16.40
C GLU A 47 -9.72 14.92 -16.43
N LYS A 48 -9.04 15.06 -15.29
CA LYS A 48 -7.74 15.74 -15.17
C LYS A 48 -6.53 14.80 -15.41
N ASN A 49 -6.74 13.53 -15.79
CA ASN A 49 -5.64 12.58 -16.01
C ASN A 49 -4.59 13.09 -17.01
N ALA A 50 -4.99 13.80 -18.06
CA ALA A 50 -4.05 14.36 -19.04
C ALA A 50 -3.16 15.45 -18.43
N GLU A 51 -3.72 16.33 -17.59
CA GLU A 51 -2.95 17.33 -16.86
C GLU A 51 -2.02 16.70 -15.83
N ALA A 52 -2.53 15.70 -15.10
CA ALA A 52 -1.74 14.95 -14.11
C ALA A 52 -0.56 14.24 -14.78
N LYS A 53 -0.80 13.56 -15.90
CA LYS A 53 0.25 12.89 -16.66
C LYS A 53 1.34 13.86 -17.11
N ALA A 54 0.98 15.06 -17.61
CA ALA A 54 1.95 16.06 -18.02
C ALA A 54 2.84 16.55 -16.86
N ILE A 55 2.35 16.54 -15.61
CA ILE A 55 3.13 16.85 -14.41
C ILE A 55 4.04 15.67 -14.06
N LEU A 56 3.49 14.45 -14.07
CA LEU A 56 4.24 13.23 -13.76
C LEU A 56 5.41 13.03 -14.74
N ASP A 57 5.19 13.22 -16.02
CA ASP A 57 6.22 13.11 -17.07
C ASP A 57 7.41 14.07 -16.86
N GLN A 58 7.20 15.21 -16.18
CA GLN A 58 8.24 16.18 -15.85
C GLN A 58 8.97 15.87 -14.53
N SER A 59 8.31 15.13 -13.62
CA SER A 59 8.76 14.99 -12.23
C SER A 59 9.88 13.97 -12.04
N HIS A 60 10.03 13.02 -12.97
CA HIS A 60 10.91 11.85 -12.82
C HIS A 60 10.58 10.95 -11.62
N LEU A 61 9.40 11.13 -11.01
CA LEU A 61 8.92 10.28 -9.93
C LEU A 61 8.53 8.89 -10.45
N LYS A 62 8.81 7.85 -9.67
CA LYS A 62 8.20 6.55 -9.90
C LYS A 62 6.72 6.63 -9.53
N VAL A 63 5.85 6.36 -10.49
CA VAL A 63 4.41 6.36 -10.28
C VAL A 63 3.94 4.99 -9.82
N CYS A 64 3.20 4.93 -8.73
CA CYS A 64 2.48 3.78 -8.22
C CYS A 64 0.97 4.08 -8.21
N TYR A 65 0.14 3.07 -8.38
CA TYR A 65 -1.31 3.25 -8.45
C TYR A 65 -2.02 2.42 -7.38
N GLY A 66 -2.69 3.12 -6.45
CA GLY A 66 -3.54 2.51 -5.44
C GLY A 66 -4.99 2.40 -5.93
N ALA A 67 -5.45 1.17 -6.17
CA ALA A 67 -6.84 0.90 -6.55
C ALA A 67 -7.75 0.60 -5.34
N GLN A 68 -7.24 0.59 -4.11
CA GLN A 68 -8.00 0.35 -2.88
C GLN A 68 -9.22 1.27 -2.76
N PRO A 69 -9.12 2.61 -3.02
CA PRO A 69 -10.28 3.50 -2.95
C PRO A 69 -11.41 3.16 -3.93
N ARG A 70 -11.08 2.55 -5.08
CA ARG A 70 -12.07 2.11 -6.08
C ARG A 70 -12.93 0.95 -5.60
N LEU A 71 -12.43 0.16 -4.66
CA LEU A 71 -13.19 -0.91 -4.01
C LEU A 71 -13.88 -0.42 -2.73
N LEU A 72 -13.16 0.29 -1.88
CA LEU A 72 -13.65 0.72 -0.56
C LEU A 72 -14.79 1.73 -0.65
N GLY A 73 -14.69 2.72 -1.54
CA GLY A 73 -15.73 3.74 -1.72
C GLY A 73 -17.09 3.16 -2.08
N PRO A 74 -17.23 2.42 -3.19
CA PRO A 74 -18.49 1.78 -3.59
C PRO A 74 -18.78 0.45 -2.87
N LYS A 75 -17.91 0.00 -1.94
CA LYS A 75 -18.02 -1.27 -1.19
C LYS A 75 -18.03 -2.52 -2.09
N LEU A 76 -17.21 -2.51 -3.13
CA LEU A 76 -17.04 -3.65 -4.01
C LEU A 76 -16.13 -4.70 -3.36
N ASN A 77 -16.43 -5.98 -3.63
CA ASN A 77 -15.73 -7.11 -3.05
C ASN A 77 -15.14 -8.02 -4.14
N PRO A 78 -13.80 -8.03 -4.34
CA PRO A 78 -13.17 -8.87 -5.36
C PRO A 78 -13.24 -10.38 -5.07
N ASN A 79 -13.63 -10.75 -3.84
CA ASN A 79 -13.89 -12.13 -3.43
C ASN A 79 -15.39 -12.40 -3.14
N ASP A 80 -16.30 -11.61 -3.72
CA ASP A 80 -17.72 -11.79 -3.52
C ASP A 80 -18.17 -13.18 -3.95
N LEU A 81 -19.06 -13.79 -3.16
CA LEU A 81 -19.67 -15.08 -3.48
C LEU A 81 -20.76 -14.92 -4.57
N ASP A 82 -21.39 -13.74 -4.65
CA ASP A 82 -22.20 -13.38 -5.80
C ASP A 82 -21.29 -13.05 -6.99
N GLU A 83 -21.41 -13.85 -8.03
CA GLU A 83 -20.57 -13.71 -9.23
C GLU A 83 -20.74 -12.33 -9.91
N ALA A 84 -21.95 -11.74 -9.87
CA ALA A 84 -22.18 -10.42 -10.44
C ALA A 84 -21.43 -9.33 -9.64
N GLY A 85 -21.45 -9.41 -8.31
CA GLY A 85 -20.67 -8.51 -7.42
C GLY A 85 -19.18 -8.65 -7.64
N ARG A 86 -18.68 -9.90 -7.72
CA ARG A 86 -17.26 -10.19 -8.01
C ARG A 86 -16.83 -9.60 -9.36
N GLN A 87 -17.64 -9.81 -10.43
CA GLN A 87 -17.35 -9.29 -11.76
C GLN A 87 -17.37 -7.76 -11.81
N GLN A 88 -18.23 -7.11 -11.05
CA GLN A 88 -18.22 -5.64 -10.93
C GLN A 88 -16.93 -5.14 -10.28
N ALA A 89 -16.47 -5.79 -9.21
CA ALA A 89 -15.16 -5.46 -8.60
C ALA A 89 -14.01 -5.69 -9.57
N GLU A 90 -14.00 -6.82 -10.28
CA GLU A 90 -13.00 -7.14 -11.30
C GLU A 90 -12.97 -6.09 -12.42
N ALA A 91 -14.13 -5.74 -13.00
CA ALA A 91 -14.22 -4.72 -14.05
C ALA A 91 -13.65 -3.37 -13.58
N THR A 92 -13.97 -2.95 -12.35
CA THR A 92 -13.45 -1.73 -11.75
C THR A 92 -11.91 -1.75 -11.61
N LEU A 93 -11.34 -2.92 -11.30
CA LEU A 93 -9.88 -3.08 -11.20
C LEU A 93 -9.20 -3.15 -12.58
N LEU A 94 -9.87 -3.71 -13.60
CA LEU A 94 -9.39 -3.67 -14.98
C LEU A 94 -9.32 -2.23 -15.50
N GLU A 95 -10.34 -1.42 -15.24
CA GLU A 95 -10.30 0.03 -15.53
C GLU A 95 -9.16 0.74 -14.78
N ALA A 96 -8.87 0.32 -13.54
CA ALA A 96 -7.75 0.86 -12.78
C ALA A 96 -6.40 0.53 -13.44
N ILE A 97 -6.23 -0.66 -14.04
CA ILE A 97 -5.03 -1.03 -14.79
C ILE A 97 -4.85 -0.12 -16.01
N ASP A 98 -5.92 0.17 -16.76
CA ASP A 98 -5.87 1.07 -17.92
C ASP A 98 -5.48 2.50 -17.51
N GLU A 99 -6.07 3.01 -16.44
CA GLU A 99 -5.74 4.35 -15.94
C GLU A 99 -4.31 4.42 -15.38
N ALA A 100 -3.88 3.37 -14.67
CA ALA A 100 -2.52 3.25 -14.14
C ALA A 100 -1.48 3.24 -15.28
N GLU A 101 -1.70 2.46 -16.34
CA GLU A 101 -0.85 2.47 -17.54
C GLU A 101 -0.78 3.86 -18.17
N TYR A 102 -1.93 4.52 -18.36
CA TYR A 102 -1.98 5.87 -18.92
C TYR A 102 -1.17 6.88 -18.11
N LEU A 103 -1.22 6.78 -16.77
CA LEU A 103 -0.49 7.67 -15.86
C LEU A 103 0.99 7.29 -15.68
N GLY A 104 1.43 6.18 -16.28
CA GLY A 104 2.83 5.73 -16.24
C GLY A 104 3.18 4.88 -15.02
N ALA A 105 2.19 4.33 -14.32
CA ALA A 105 2.44 3.38 -13.23
C ALA A 105 2.83 1.99 -13.76
N GLY A 106 3.74 1.32 -13.06
CA GLY A 106 4.20 -0.03 -13.39
C GLY A 106 3.28 -1.15 -12.91
N GLY A 107 2.17 -0.84 -12.25
CA GLY A 107 1.21 -1.80 -11.70
C GLY A 107 0.12 -1.13 -10.90
N ILE A 108 -0.77 -1.95 -10.35
CA ILE A 108 -1.81 -1.53 -9.40
C ILE A 108 -1.67 -2.28 -8.08
N ALA A 109 -1.99 -1.61 -6.98
CA ALA A 109 -2.21 -2.23 -5.68
C ALA A 109 -3.70 -2.25 -5.35
N PHE A 110 -4.19 -3.36 -4.79
CA PHE A 110 -5.58 -3.52 -4.35
C PHE A 110 -5.65 -4.36 -3.07
N LEU A 111 -6.83 -4.47 -2.45
CA LEU A 111 -7.05 -5.28 -1.26
C LEU A 111 -8.10 -6.37 -1.51
N ALA A 112 -8.04 -7.43 -0.69
CA ALA A 112 -9.13 -8.40 -0.61
C ALA A 112 -10.35 -7.78 0.07
N GLY A 113 -11.54 -8.28 -0.25
CA GLY A 113 -12.76 -7.84 0.38
C GLY A 113 -13.11 -8.61 1.66
N LYS A 114 -14.24 -8.29 2.25
CA LYS A 114 -14.78 -8.94 3.44
C LYS A 114 -15.08 -10.43 3.21
N TRP A 115 -15.11 -11.18 4.29
CA TRP A 115 -15.30 -12.62 4.27
C TRP A 115 -16.09 -13.09 5.51
N ALA A 116 -16.55 -14.35 5.48
CA ALA A 116 -17.13 -15.02 6.65
C ALA A 116 -16.45 -16.38 6.85
N PRO A 117 -16.28 -16.83 8.10
CA PRO A 117 -15.59 -18.10 8.41
C PRO A 117 -16.17 -19.30 7.67
N GLU A 118 -17.50 -19.36 7.54
CA GLU A 118 -18.23 -20.48 6.95
C GLU A 118 -18.02 -20.58 5.42
N THR A 119 -17.65 -19.49 4.78
CA THR A 119 -17.50 -19.39 3.32
C THR A 119 -16.09 -18.99 2.90
N LYS A 120 -15.12 -19.08 3.81
CA LYS A 120 -13.74 -18.62 3.61
C LYS A 120 -13.09 -19.25 2.37
N ASP A 121 -13.24 -20.56 2.18
CA ASP A 121 -12.63 -21.25 1.04
C ASP A 121 -13.28 -20.85 -0.29
N GLN A 122 -14.58 -20.57 -0.29
CA GLN A 122 -15.29 -20.08 -1.47
C GLN A 122 -14.83 -18.64 -1.82
N ALA A 123 -14.76 -17.76 -0.83
CA ALA A 123 -14.23 -16.41 -1.00
C ALA A 123 -12.77 -16.42 -1.50
N TYR A 124 -11.95 -17.35 -0.98
CA TYR A 124 -10.58 -17.54 -1.43
C TYR A 124 -10.52 -17.94 -2.93
N ALA A 125 -11.36 -18.88 -3.35
CA ALA A 125 -11.43 -19.29 -4.75
C ALA A 125 -11.88 -18.14 -5.68
N GLN A 126 -12.84 -17.32 -5.24
CA GLN A 126 -13.28 -16.14 -5.97
C GLN A 126 -12.15 -15.08 -6.08
N LEU A 127 -11.42 -14.83 -5.00
CA LEU A 127 -10.29 -13.91 -5.04
C LEU A 127 -9.18 -14.41 -5.98
N LEU A 128 -8.85 -15.71 -5.94
CA LEU A 128 -7.89 -16.29 -6.90
C LEU A 128 -8.33 -16.07 -8.35
N LYS A 129 -9.62 -16.30 -8.64
CA LYS A 129 -10.18 -16.08 -9.97
C LYS A 129 -10.03 -14.63 -10.42
N THR A 130 -10.46 -13.69 -9.59
CA THR A 130 -10.33 -12.24 -9.87
C THR A 130 -8.88 -11.86 -10.08
N THR A 131 -8.00 -12.24 -9.15
CA THR A 131 -6.58 -11.85 -9.20
C THR A 131 -5.86 -12.41 -10.43
N ARG A 132 -6.17 -13.66 -10.85
CA ARG A 132 -5.62 -14.24 -12.08
C ARG A 132 -6.03 -13.46 -13.32
N ASN A 133 -7.31 -13.10 -13.44
CA ASN A 133 -7.80 -12.30 -14.55
C ASN A 133 -7.13 -10.92 -14.62
N LEU A 134 -6.91 -10.29 -13.45
CA LEU A 134 -6.15 -9.03 -13.36
C LEU A 134 -4.71 -9.21 -13.80
N CYS A 135 -4.04 -10.27 -13.34
CA CYS A 135 -2.65 -10.57 -13.71
C CYS A 135 -2.50 -10.87 -15.21
N ASP A 136 -3.41 -11.63 -15.79
CA ASP A 136 -3.42 -11.89 -17.24
C ASP A 136 -3.55 -10.59 -18.05
N TYR A 137 -4.48 -9.72 -17.65
CA TYR A 137 -4.66 -8.43 -18.31
C TYR A 137 -3.45 -7.50 -18.13
N ALA A 138 -2.96 -7.36 -16.90
CA ALA A 138 -1.79 -6.55 -16.57
C ALA A 138 -0.52 -7.05 -17.28
N ALA A 139 -0.34 -8.38 -17.43
CA ALA A 139 0.79 -8.96 -18.15
C ALA A 139 0.87 -8.51 -19.60
N SER A 140 -0.28 -8.33 -20.28
CA SER A 140 -0.33 -7.82 -21.65
C SER A 140 0.20 -6.40 -21.80
N LYS A 141 0.29 -5.66 -20.69
CA LYS A 141 0.80 -4.29 -20.59
C LYS A 141 2.17 -4.21 -19.89
N GLY A 142 2.75 -5.37 -19.51
CA GLY A 142 4.01 -5.40 -18.76
C GLY A 142 3.90 -4.89 -17.31
N MET A 143 2.70 -4.96 -16.72
CA MET A 143 2.39 -4.40 -15.41
C MET A 143 2.29 -5.46 -14.32
N MET A 144 2.57 -5.05 -13.09
CA MET A 144 2.41 -5.84 -11.87
C MET A 144 1.00 -5.70 -11.29
N VAL A 145 0.57 -6.71 -10.56
CA VAL A 145 -0.62 -6.67 -9.70
C VAL A 145 -0.17 -6.98 -8.28
N GLU A 146 -0.42 -6.08 -7.35
CA GLU A 146 -0.01 -6.19 -5.96
C GLU A 146 -1.23 -6.28 -5.06
N LEU A 147 -1.25 -7.28 -4.17
CA LEU A 147 -2.29 -7.38 -3.15
C LEU A 147 -1.72 -6.91 -1.83
N GLU A 148 -2.40 -5.94 -1.24
CA GLU A 148 -2.05 -5.44 0.09
C GLU A 148 -2.63 -6.32 1.19
N VAL A 149 -1.80 -6.61 2.20
CA VAL A 149 -2.17 -7.43 3.35
C VAL A 149 -2.75 -6.56 4.45
N PHE A 150 -4.05 -6.72 4.74
CA PHE A 150 -4.81 -5.94 5.72
C PHE A 150 -5.17 -6.72 6.98
N ASP A 151 -5.81 -6.02 7.94
CA ASP A 151 -6.45 -6.65 9.09
C ASP A 151 -7.56 -7.61 8.64
N PHE A 152 -7.77 -8.68 9.41
CA PHE A 152 -8.76 -9.71 9.09
C PHE A 152 -10.00 -9.68 10.00
N ASP A 153 -9.99 -8.90 11.08
CA ASP A 153 -11.07 -8.88 12.08
C ASP A 153 -11.32 -7.51 12.76
N MET A 154 -10.53 -6.48 12.46
CA MET A 154 -10.58 -5.22 13.19
C MET A 154 -11.41 -4.13 12.48
N ASP A 155 -11.00 -3.72 11.28
CA ASP A 155 -11.57 -2.59 10.54
C ASP A 155 -11.95 -2.98 9.11
N LYS A 156 -10.97 -3.25 8.27
CA LYS A 156 -11.24 -3.71 6.89
C LYS A 156 -11.81 -5.12 6.91
N ALA A 157 -11.40 -5.94 7.86
CA ALA A 157 -11.80 -7.34 8.00
C ALA A 157 -11.67 -8.08 6.65
N ALA A 158 -10.52 -7.89 6.02
CA ALA A 158 -10.21 -8.39 4.69
C ALA A 158 -9.87 -9.89 4.72
N LEU A 159 -10.18 -10.61 3.66
CA LEU A 159 -9.91 -12.04 3.55
C LEU A 159 -8.41 -12.37 3.69
N ILE A 160 -7.54 -11.54 3.15
CA ILE A 160 -6.09 -11.77 3.13
C ILE A 160 -5.40 -10.96 4.24
N GLY A 161 -5.09 -11.63 5.29
CA GLY A 161 -4.36 -11.41 6.51
C GLY A 161 -4.64 -12.56 7.46
N PRO A 162 -3.75 -12.99 8.33
CA PRO A 162 -2.37 -12.58 8.60
C PRO A 162 -1.33 -13.16 7.61
N ALA A 163 -0.05 -12.92 7.86
CA ALA A 163 1.05 -13.24 6.94
C ALA A 163 1.09 -14.70 6.44
N PRO A 164 0.87 -15.76 7.26
CA PRO A 164 0.86 -17.13 6.72
C PRO A 164 -0.22 -17.37 5.67
N TYR A 165 -1.39 -16.72 5.81
CA TYR A 165 -2.46 -16.86 4.85
C TYR A 165 -2.20 -16.04 3.58
N ALA A 166 -1.60 -14.85 3.72
CA ALA A 166 -1.12 -14.05 2.59
C ALA A 166 -0.01 -14.79 1.82
N ALA A 167 0.93 -15.45 2.52
CA ALA A 167 1.96 -16.27 1.89
C ALA A 167 1.36 -17.43 1.08
N LYS A 168 0.34 -18.11 1.63
CA LYS A 168 -0.38 -19.16 0.90
C LYS A 168 -1.02 -18.62 -0.38
N PHE A 169 -1.71 -17.49 -0.29
CA PHE A 169 -2.34 -16.86 -1.46
C PHE A 169 -1.31 -16.48 -2.52
N ALA A 170 -0.22 -15.84 -2.11
CA ALA A 170 0.85 -15.45 -3.02
C ALA A 170 1.54 -16.67 -3.66
N ALA A 171 1.75 -17.75 -2.91
CA ALA A 171 2.28 -18.99 -3.46
C ALA A 171 1.35 -19.58 -4.54
N ASP A 172 0.04 -19.64 -4.26
CA ASP A 172 -0.95 -20.15 -5.23
C ASP A 172 -1.01 -19.26 -6.50
N MET A 173 -0.89 -17.94 -6.34
CA MET A 173 -0.82 -17.00 -7.49
C MET A 173 0.47 -17.19 -8.31
N ARG A 174 1.63 -17.29 -7.64
CA ARG A 174 2.94 -17.43 -8.29
C ARG A 174 3.15 -18.76 -9.00
N THR A 175 2.26 -19.74 -8.83
CA THR A 175 2.28 -20.96 -9.64
C THR A 175 2.02 -20.69 -11.12
N THR A 176 1.35 -19.60 -11.45
CA THR A 176 0.93 -19.27 -12.82
C THR A 176 1.25 -17.84 -13.25
N HIS A 177 1.44 -16.89 -12.32
CA HIS A 177 1.57 -15.46 -12.62
C HIS A 177 2.79 -14.85 -11.93
N ASN A 178 3.87 -14.62 -12.67
CA ASN A 178 5.09 -13.99 -12.14
C ASN A 178 4.93 -12.48 -11.89
N ASN A 179 3.91 -11.85 -12.47
CA ASN A 179 3.58 -10.45 -12.31
C ASN A 179 2.62 -10.17 -11.13
N PHE A 180 2.55 -11.09 -10.17
CA PHE A 180 1.85 -10.89 -8.90
C PHE A 180 2.84 -10.63 -7.76
N GLY A 181 2.51 -9.72 -6.85
CA GLY A 181 3.28 -9.43 -5.65
C GLY A 181 2.40 -9.07 -4.45
N LEU A 182 3.05 -8.87 -3.30
CA LEU A 182 2.41 -8.39 -2.09
C LEU A 182 2.94 -6.99 -1.74
N LEU A 183 2.01 -6.12 -1.36
CA LEU A 183 2.28 -4.87 -0.69
C LEU A 183 2.14 -5.09 0.82
N VAL A 184 3.12 -4.63 1.58
CA VAL A 184 3.20 -4.85 3.03
C VAL A 184 3.38 -3.51 3.75
N ASP A 185 2.47 -3.19 4.66
CA ASP A 185 2.50 -1.96 5.46
C ASP A 185 2.78 -2.26 6.94
N LEU A 186 3.70 -1.48 7.50
CA LEU A 186 4.01 -1.51 8.94
C LEU A 186 2.78 -1.22 9.81
N SER A 187 1.83 -0.38 9.36
CA SER A 187 0.62 -0.05 10.11
C SER A 187 -0.29 -1.26 10.33
N HIS A 188 -0.23 -2.25 9.45
CA HIS A 188 -1.07 -3.45 9.51
C HIS A 188 -0.50 -4.56 10.42
N PHE A 189 0.77 -4.51 10.83
CA PHE A 189 1.32 -5.55 11.70
C PHE A 189 0.65 -5.59 13.08
N PRO A 190 0.45 -4.46 13.77
CA PRO A 190 -0.30 -4.48 15.02
C PRO A 190 -1.78 -4.85 14.84
N THR A 191 -2.39 -4.57 13.69
CA THR A 191 -3.79 -4.92 13.41
C THR A 191 -3.98 -6.40 13.05
N THR A 192 -2.90 -7.08 12.62
CA THR A 192 -2.86 -8.54 12.41
C THR A 192 -2.24 -9.29 13.60
N TYR A 193 -1.87 -8.56 14.68
CA TYR A 193 -1.23 -9.11 15.90
C TYR A 193 0.14 -9.74 15.62
N GLU A 194 0.87 -9.24 14.65
CA GLU A 194 2.13 -9.79 14.16
C GLU A 194 3.29 -8.80 14.39
N THR A 195 4.52 -9.29 14.30
CA THR A 195 5.76 -8.49 14.41
C THR A 195 6.38 -8.28 13.02
N SER A 196 7.14 -7.19 12.83
CA SER A 196 7.87 -6.91 11.58
C SER A 196 8.68 -8.13 11.12
N ARG A 197 9.42 -8.75 12.04
CA ARG A 197 10.27 -9.92 11.74
C ARG A 197 9.46 -11.12 11.24
N PHE A 198 8.33 -11.40 11.86
CA PHE A 198 7.48 -12.53 11.47
C PHE A 198 6.87 -12.29 10.09
N VAL A 199 6.27 -11.10 9.87
CA VAL A 199 5.62 -10.77 8.60
C VAL A 199 6.62 -10.75 7.46
N VAL A 200 7.70 -9.98 7.57
CA VAL A 200 8.65 -9.80 6.49
C VAL A 200 9.32 -11.12 6.09
N ARG A 201 9.72 -11.96 7.08
CA ARG A 201 10.29 -13.28 6.79
C ARG A 201 9.31 -14.23 6.13
N THR A 202 8.09 -14.26 6.61
CA THR A 202 7.04 -15.15 6.06
C THR A 202 6.71 -14.77 4.62
N LEU A 203 6.64 -13.47 4.32
CA LEU A 203 6.23 -12.95 3.02
C LEU A 203 7.39 -12.65 2.07
N ARG A 204 8.65 -12.78 2.53
CA ARG A 204 9.85 -12.37 1.80
C ARG A 204 9.88 -12.73 0.31
N PRO A 205 9.49 -13.94 -0.15
CA PRO A 205 9.56 -14.29 -1.57
C PRO A 205 8.54 -13.55 -2.46
N TYR A 206 7.57 -12.89 -1.84
CA TYR A 206 6.40 -12.34 -2.53
C TYR A 206 6.29 -10.81 -2.44
N ILE A 207 7.04 -10.17 -1.51
CA ILE A 207 6.98 -8.72 -1.30
C ILE A 207 7.60 -7.99 -2.50
N THR A 208 6.85 -7.01 -3.02
CA THR A 208 7.28 -6.15 -4.13
C THR A 208 7.18 -4.67 -3.78
N HIS A 209 6.47 -4.31 -2.70
CA HIS A 209 6.18 -2.94 -2.32
C HIS A 209 6.05 -2.82 -0.79
N PHE A 210 6.49 -1.70 -0.25
CA PHE A 210 6.45 -1.43 1.18
C PHE A 210 5.74 -0.12 1.48
N HIS A 211 4.88 -0.16 2.50
CA HIS A 211 4.37 1.01 3.18
C HIS A 211 4.90 1.10 4.62
N PHE A 212 4.91 2.29 5.16
CA PHE A 212 5.10 2.50 6.58
C PHE A 212 4.15 3.59 7.08
N GLY A 213 3.43 3.23 8.10
CA GLY A 213 2.39 4.04 8.71
C GLY A 213 2.17 3.64 10.17
N ASN A 214 1.04 4.04 10.70
CA ASN A 214 0.71 3.88 12.09
C ASN A 214 -0.76 3.49 12.26
N ALA A 215 -1.11 2.82 13.36
CA ALA A 215 -2.46 2.43 13.70
C ALA A 215 -2.71 2.58 15.20
N VAL A 216 -3.97 2.71 15.61
CA VAL A 216 -4.39 2.61 17.00
C VAL A 216 -5.15 1.31 17.18
N VAL A 217 -4.56 0.35 17.88
CA VAL A 217 -5.15 -0.98 18.11
C VAL A 217 -5.77 -1.13 19.50
N LYS A 218 -5.74 -0.09 20.32
CA LYS A 218 -6.33 -0.09 21.66
C LYS A 218 -7.83 0.28 21.56
N PRO A 219 -8.75 -0.65 21.88
CA PRO A 219 -10.19 -0.38 21.80
C PRO A 219 -10.61 0.81 22.64
N GLY A 220 -11.53 1.61 22.13
CA GLY A 220 -12.09 2.79 22.80
C GLY A 220 -11.20 4.04 22.77
N CYS A 221 -10.00 3.96 22.22
CA CYS A 221 -9.16 5.14 21.98
C CYS A 221 -9.53 5.84 20.67
N ASP A 222 -9.32 7.16 20.63
CA ASP A 222 -9.45 7.91 19.38
C ASP A 222 -8.47 7.38 18.34
N GLY A 223 -8.93 7.28 17.10
CA GLY A 223 -8.13 6.72 16.01
C GLY A 223 -8.11 5.19 15.95
N TYR A 224 -8.89 4.46 16.77
CA TYR A 224 -8.96 3.00 16.74
C TYR A 224 -9.30 2.47 15.34
N GLY A 225 -8.54 1.49 14.88
CA GLY A 225 -8.65 0.86 13.57
C GLY A 225 -7.53 1.26 12.61
N ASP A 226 -7.75 0.98 11.35
CA ASP A 226 -6.83 1.26 10.24
C ASP A 226 -7.05 2.69 9.70
N LEU A 227 -6.70 3.67 10.54
CA LEU A 227 -6.93 5.09 10.28
C LEU A 227 -5.64 5.89 10.05
N HIS A 228 -4.50 5.24 9.98
CA HIS A 228 -3.18 5.78 9.64
C HIS A 228 -2.85 7.15 10.27
N PRO A 229 -3.00 7.33 11.60
CA PRO A 229 -2.65 8.58 12.25
C PRO A 229 -1.13 8.83 12.17
N ARG A 230 -0.70 10.08 12.33
CA ARG A 230 0.73 10.43 12.36
C ARG A 230 1.52 9.61 13.38
N PHE A 231 2.79 9.42 13.15
CA PHE A 231 3.72 8.88 14.14
C PHE A 231 3.71 9.75 15.42
N GLY A 232 3.78 9.10 16.59
CA GLY A 232 3.63 9.75 17.88
C GLY A 232 2.20 10.18 18.21
N TYR A 233 1.18 9.64 17.53
CA TYR A 233 -0.22 9.86 17.88
C TYR A 233 -0.56 9.16 19.21
N PRO A 234 -1.40 9.75 20.10
CA PRO A 234 -1.73 9.12 21.38
C PRO A 234 -2.30 7.70 21.24
N ASN A 235 -1.78 6.76 22.03
CA ASN A 235 -2.16 5.33 22.02
C ASN A 235 -1.93 4.58 20.71
N SER A 236 -1.22 5.16 19.76
CA SER A 236 -0.85 4.45 18.53
C SER A 236 0.23 3.41 18.76
N ALA A 237 0.33 2.46 17.84
CA ALA A 237 1.21 1.29 17.96
C ALA A 237 2.63 1.56 17.45
N ASN A 238 2.79 2.45 16.47
CA ASN A 238 4.07 2.68 15.80
C ASN A 238 4.59 4.10 16.05
N ASP A 239 5.90 4.19 16.36
CA ASP A 239 6.67 5.43 16.36
C ASP A 239 8.10 5.11 15.86
N THR A 240 9.05 5.97 16.12
CA THR A 240 10.45 5.80 15.69
C THR A 240 11.03 4.42 16.05
N PRO A 241 10.85 3.86 17.27
CA PRO A 241 11.40 2.54 17.60
C PRO A 241 10.88 1.40 16.72
N GLU A 242 9.58 1.36 16.44
CA GLU A 242 8.95 0.33 15.62
C GLU A 242 9.39 0.45 14.15
N LEU A 243 9.53 1.69 13.65
CA LEU A 243 10.09 1.92 12.32
C LEU A 243 11.57 1.51 12.22
N VAL A 244 12.35 1.72 13.27
CA VAL A 244 13.75 1.22 13.35
C VAL A 244 13.78 -0.31 13.28
N ASP A 245 12.92 -0.99 14.06
CA ASP A 245 12.81 -2.46 14.03
C ASP A 245 12.46 -2.94 12.61
N TYR A 246 11.44 -2.33 12.00
CA TYR A 246 11.03 -2.66 10.64
C TYR A 246 12.16 -2.51 9.63
N LEU A 247 12.83 -1.37 9.60
CA LEU A 247 13.95 -1.11 8.67
C LEU A 247 15.12 -2.07 8.90
N LYS A 248 15.44 -2.42 10.16
CA LYS A 248 16.46 -3.44 10.48
C LYS A 248 16.08 -4.81 9.93
N VAL A 249 14.82 -5.19 10.06
CA VAL A 249 14.33 -6.45 9.50
C VAL A 249 14.40 -6.43 7.97
N LEU A 250 14.03 -5.33 7.31
CA LEU A 250 14.17 -5.19 5.85
C LEU A 250 15.64 -5.36 5.42
N LYS A 251 16.57 -4.77 6.16
CA LYS A 251 18.01 -4.92 5.91
C LYS A 251 18.48 -6.37 6.07
N GLU A 252 18.11 -7.03 7.19
CA GLU A 252 18.46 -8.42 7.48
C GLU A 252 17.92 -9.39 6.43
N GLU A 253 16.73 -9.13 5.91
CA GLU A 253 16.08 -9.97 4.90
C GLU A 253 16.50 -9.64 3.46
N GLY A 254 17.45 -8.70 3.27
CA GLY A 254 18.06 -8.41 1.98
C GLY A 254 17.27 -7.48 1.06
N PHE A 255 16.38 -6.66 1.62
CA PHE A 255 15.62 -5.65 0.85
C PHE A 255 16.38 -4.33 0.62
N PHE A 256 17.60 -4.20 1.16
CA PHE A 256 18.44 -3.04 0.84
C PHE A 256 19.21 -3.31 -0.46
N ASP A 257 18.49 -3.18 -1.58
CA ASP A 257 19.04 -3.38 -2.92
C ASP A 257 19.23 -2.03 -3.64
N ALA A 258 20.48 -1.65 -3.85
CA ALA A 258 20.81 -0.40 -4.53
C ALA A 258 20.69 -0.47 -6.06
N GLU A 259 20.67 -1.67 -6.64
CA GLU A 259 20.51 -1.86 -8.09
C GLU A 259 19.04 -1.85 -8.48
N ASN A 260 18.18 -2.40 -7.60
CA ASN A 260 16.73 -2.47 -7.81
C ASN A 260 15.97 -1.97 -6.57
N PRO A 261 15.99 -0.65 -6.29
CA PRO A 261 15.37 -0.09 -5.08
C PRO A 261 13.86 -0.33 -5.05
N TYR A 262 13.38 -0.93 -3.95
CA TYR A 262 11.95 -1.06 -3.69
C TYR A 262 11.29 0.28 -3.43
N VAL A 263 9.99 0.37 -3.66
CA VAL A 263 9.19 1.51 -3.16
C VAL A 263 8.97 1.34 -1.67
N LEU A 264 9.12 2.44 -0.93
CA LEU A 264 8.81 2.55 0.49
C LEU A 264 8.00 3.83 0.69
N SER A 265 6.69 3.73 0.78
CA SER A 265 5.80 4.90 0.84
C SER A 265 5.31 5.18 2.24
N MET A 266 5.21 6.48 2.54
CA MET A 266 4.55 7.00 3.73
C MET A 266 3.03 6.85 3.59
N GLU A 267 2.42 6.08 4.50
CA GLU A 267 0.97 5.96 4.60
C GLU A 267 0.47 6.55 5.91
N VAL A 268 0.25 7.85 5.90
CA VAL A 268 -0.19 8.63 7.05
C VAL A 268 -1.22 9.64 6.59
N THR A 269 -2.30 9.80 7.37
CA THR A 269 -3.33 10.80 7.12
C THR A 269 -3.65 11.62 8.36
N LEU A 270 -4.45 12.67 8.17
CA LEU A 270 -4.78 13.64 9.21
C LEU A 270 -5.82 13.11 10.19
N ARG A 271 -5.66 13.50 11.44
CA ARG A 271 -6.75 13.51 12.41
C ARG A 271 -7.36 14.93 12.53
N PRO A 272 -8.59 15.06 13.04
CA PRO A 272 -9.24 16.36 13.17
C PRO A 272 -8.35 17.41 13.85
N GLY A 273 -8.21 18.57 13.21
CA GLY A 273 -7.41 19.69 13.72
C GLY A 273 -5.91 19.64 13.38
N GLU A 274 -5.44 18.63 12.67
CA GLU A 274 -4.05 18.54 12.21
C GLU A 274 -3.84 19.24 10.85
N ASP A 275 -2.62 19.71 10.62
CA ASP A 275 -2.17 20.35 9.38
C ASP A 275 -1.38 19.35 8.52
N GLU A 276 -1.74 19.25 7.25
CA GLU A 276 -1.18 18.24 6.32
C GLU A 276 0.33 18.42 6.07
N ASP A 277 0.81 19.64 5.90
CA ASP A 277 2.24 19.90 5.69
C ASP A 277 3.06 19.60 6.96
N ILE A 278 2.49 19.86 8.14
CA ILE A 278 3.12 19.55 9.43
C ILE A 278 3.18 18.03 9.65
N VAL A 279 2.09 17.30 9.37
CA VAL A 279 2.04 15.84 9.53
C VAL A 279 2.99 15.16 8.55
N LEU A 280 3.05 15.60 7.29
CA LEU A 280 4.00 15.07 6.33
C LEU A 280 5.46 15.35 6.74
N ALA A 281 5.75 16.58 7.19
CA ALA A 281 7.07 16.93 7.70
C ALA A 281 7.45 16.13 8.98
N ASN A 282 6.48 15.81 9.85
CA ASN A 282 6.69 14.91 10.99
C ASN A 282 7.10 13.51 10.51
N THR A 283 6.38 12.95 9.54
CA THR A 283 6.64 11.61 8.99
C THR A 283 8.05 11.52 8.39
N LYS A 284 8.46 12.52 7.63
CA LYS A 284 9.85 12.63 7.11
C LYS A 284 10.90 12.66 8.22
N ARG A 285 10.66 13.42 9.30
CA ARG A 285 11.58 13.49 10.45
C ARG A 285 11.68 12.15 11.16
N VAL A 286 10.56 11.42 11.31
CA VAL A 286 10.55 10.09 11.92
C VAL A 286 11.34 9.12 11.07
N LEU A 287 11.12 9.09 9.74
CA LEU A 287 11.88 8.24 8.82
C LEU A 287 13.39 8.55 8.89
N ASN A 288 13.77 9.82 8.83
CA ASN A 288 15.18 10.21 8.91
C ASN A 288 15.85 9.81 10.24
N ARG A 289 15.13 9.93 11.37
CA ARG A 289 15.62 9.48 12.68
C ARG A 289 15.75 7.96 12.74
N ALA A 290 14.74 7.25 12.27
CA ALA A 290 14.77 5.79 12.23
C ALA A 290 15.93 5.29 11.35
N TRP A 291 16.07 5.85 10.15
CA TRP A 291 17.17 5.50 9.25
C TRP A 291 18.54 5.68 9.89
N ALA A 292 18.75 6.78 10.63
CA ALA A 292 20.00 7.05 11.32
C ALA A 292 20.38 6.01 12.41
N LEU A 293 19.44 5.11 12.78
CA LEU A 293 19.62 4.07 13.81
C LEU A 293 19.66 2.64 13.23
N VAL A 294 19.58 2.47 11.92
CA VAL A 294 19.65 1.22 11.18
C VAL A 294 21.09 0.92 10.75
#